data_687bf12c00128c53a43546f0bdbc638f
#
_entry.id   687bf12c00128c53a43546f0bdbc638f
#
_cell.length_a   1.000
_cell.length_b   1.000
_cell.length_c   1.000
_cell.angle_alpha   90.00
_cell.angle_beta   90.00
_cell.angle_gamma   90.00
#
_symmetry.space_group_name_H-M   'P 1'
#
loop_
_entity.id
_entity.type
_entity.pdbx_description
1 polymer ?
#
loop_
_entity_poly.entity_id
_entity_poly.type
_entity_poly.pdbx_seq_one_letter_code
_entity_poly.pdbx_strand_id
1 'polypeptide(L)'
;MLLGLGAPARADAFRTAAGRLPAGDYRLEAVPEGLDPTGIATAWGLGAYRYDRYKPAKEGPARLVLPEGASAQEARAVVHACALARDMVNTPANDMGPLQIETIAREIAQRHGATFSVVAGDALLSAG
;
A
#
# COMPACT_ATOMS: atom_id res chain seq x y z
N MET A 1 -23.48 8.86 -4.72
CA MET A 1 -22.33 9.53 -5.37
C MET A 1 -22.05 8.83 -6.68
N LEU A 2 -21.71 9.55 -7.75
CA LEU A 2 -21.30 9.00 -9.04
C LEU A 2 -19.80 9.20 -9.22
N LEU A 3 -19.12 8.17 -9.73
CA LEU A 3 -17.70 8.21 -10.09
C LEU A 3 -17.55 8.00 -11.61
N GLY A 4 -17.01 9.00 -12.30
CA GLY A 4 -16.68 8.87 -13.72
C GLY A 4 -15.41 8.03 -13.89
N LEU A 5 -15.49 6.97 -14.69
CA LEU A 5 -14.35 6.05 -14.92
C LEU A 5 -13.57 6.38 -16.19
N GLY A 6 -14.09 7.29 -17.03
CA GLY A 6 -13.51 7.57 -18.35
C GLY A 6 -13.82 6.48 -19.40
N ALA A 7 -13.28 6.65 -20.58
CA ALA A 7 -13.38 5.68 -21.66
C ALA A 7 -11.98 5.44 -22.24
N PRO A 8 -11.41 4.21 -22.17
CA PRO A 8 -11.98 3.03 -21.49
C PRO A 8 -11.99 3.18 -19.95
N ALA A 9 -12.89 2.45 -19.28
CA ALA A 9 -12.93 2.40 -17.82
C ALA A 9 -11.62 1.85 -17.24
N ARG A 10 -11.10 2.49 -16.18
CA ARG A 10 -9.82 2.12 -15.58
C ARG A 10 -9.92 2.06 -14.05
N ALA A 11 -9.25 1.08 -13.45
CA ALA A 11 -9.24 0.89 -12.00
C ALA A 11 -8.55 2.05 -11.25
N ASP A 12 -7.64 2.80 -11.90
CA ASP A 12 -6.95 3.94 -11.30
C ASP A 12 -7.88 5.10 -10.89
N ALA A 13 -9.07 5.22 -11.49
CA ALA A 13 -10.11 6.15 -11.02
C ALA A 13 -10.51 5.90 -9.56
N PHE A 14 -10.54 4.64 -9.11
CA PHE A 14 -10.84 4.26 -7.73
C PHE A 14 -9.73 4.68 -6.76
N ARG A 15 -8.47 4.69 -7.21
CA ARG A 15 -7.34 5.23 -6.44
C ARG A 15 -7.52 6.72 -6.17
N THR A 16 -7.94 7.48 -7.19
CA THR A 16 -8.20 8.92 -7.04
C THR A 16 -9.39 9.18 -6.11
N ALA A 17 -10.45 8.38 -6.24
CA ALA A 17 -11.63 8.49 -5.37
C ALA A 17 -11.28 8.26 -3.90
N ALA A 18 -10.55 7.19 -3.59
CA ALA A 18 -10.12 6.87 -2.21
C ALA A 18 -9.34 8.00 -1.54
N GLY A 19 -8.50 8.72 -2.29
CA GLY A 19 -7.71 9.83 -1.77
C GLY A 19 -8.48 11.13 -1.55
N ARG A 20 -9.69 11.26 -2.13
CA ARG A 20 -10.49 12.50 -2.10
C ARG A 20 -11.76 12.41 -1.28
N LEU A 21 -12.24 11.19 -1.02
CA LEU A 21 -13.48 10.98 -0.29
C LEU A 21 -13.28 11.17 1.21
N PRO A 22 -14.30 11.70 1.92
CA PRO A 22 -14.30 11.76 3.37
C PRO A 22 -14.13 10.37 4.01
N ALA A 23 -13.77 10.35 5.30
CA ALA A 23 -13.78 9.13 6.09
C ALA A 23 -15.17 8.46 6.05
N GLY A 24 -15.19 7.15 5.89
CA GLY A 24 -16.45 6.39 5.84
C GLY A 24 -16.31 5.09 5.06
N ASP A 25 -17.39 4.31 5.09
CA ASP A 25 -17.48 3.04 4.37
C ASP A 25 -18.21 3.26 3.04
N TYR A 26 -17.60 2.81 1.96
CA TYR A 26 -18.09 2.93 0.60
C TYR A 26 -18.33 1.56 0.00
N ARG A 27 -19.47 1.38 -0.62
CA ARG A 27 -19.81 0.16 -1.37
C ARG A 27 -20.01 0.52 -2.83
N LEU A 28 -19.53 -0.32 -3.72
CA LEU A 28 -19.89 -0.22 -5.14
C LEU A 28 -21.27 -0.82 -5.32
N GLU A 29 -22.12 -0.13 -6.06
CA GLU A 29 -23.43 -0.64 -6.47
C GLU A 29 -23.28 -1.81 -7.44
N ALA A 30 -22.32 -1.69 -8.36
CA ALA A 30 -21.92 -2.75 -9.27
C ALA A 30 -20.43 -2.64 -9.59
N VAL A 31 -19.81 -3.77 -9.89
CA VAL A 31 -18.47 -3.81 -10.49
C VAL A 31 -18.62 -3.45 -11.97
N PRO A 32 -17.90 -2.41 -12.46
CA PRO A 32 -17.98 -2.04 -13.86
C PRO A 32 -17.50 -3.15 -14.78
N GLU A 33 -18.20 -3.32 -15.89
CA GLU A 33 -17.86 -4.33 -16.90
C GLU A 33 -16.39 -4.17 -17.38
N GLY A 34 -15.68 -5.28 -17.50
CA GLY A 34 -14.30 -5.32 -17.93
C GLY A 34 -13.26 -4.94 -16.87
N LEU A 35 -13.68 -4.60 -15.63
CA LEU A 35 -12.75 -4.36 -14.54
C LEU A 35 -12.68 -5.56 -13.59
N ASP A 36 -11.44 -5.87 -13.18
CA ASP A 36 -11.18 -6.88 -12.15
C ASP A 36 -11.54 -6.31 -10.76
N PRO A 37 -12.41 -6.99 -9.97
CA PRO A 37 -12.77 -6.58 -8.62
C PRO A 37 -11.55 -6.46 -7.67
N THR A 38 -10.56 -7.35 -7.79
CA THR A 38 -9.33 -7.31 -7.01
C THR A 38 -8.47 -6.10 -7.38
N GLY A 39 -8.40 -5.78 -8.67
CA GLY A 39 -7.74 -4.57 -9.17
C GLY A 39 -8.38 -3.29 -8.64
N ILE A 40 -9.71 -3.23 -8.56
CA ILE A 40 -10.45 -2.11 -7.96
C ILE A 40 -10.09 -1.97 -6.47
N ALA A 41 -10.16 -3.06 -5.70
CA ALA A 41 -9.85 -3.07 -4.28
C ALA A 41 -8.39 -2.63 -4.03
N THR A 42 -7.46 -3.11 -4.85
CA THR A 42 -6.05 -2.74 -4.81
C THR A 42 -5.87 -1.24 -5.10
N ALA A 43 -6.47 -0.74 -6.19
CA ALA A 43 -6.39 0.67 -6.55
C ALA A 43 -6.93 1.58 -5.45
N TRP A 44 -8.07 1.21 -4.84
CA TRP A 44 -8.61 1.92 -3.68
C TRP A 44 -7.64 1.95 -2.52
N GLY A 45 -7.11 0.79 -2.09
CA GLY A 45 -6.16 0.69 -0.99
C GLY A 45 -4.89 1.51 -1.23
N LEU A 46 -4.37 1.53 -2.45
CA LEU A 46 -3.23 2.36 -2.83
C LEU A 46 -3.54 3.87 -2.76
N GLY A 47 -4.79 4.27 -3.03
CA GLY A 47 -5.24 5.65 -2.95
C GLY A 47 -5.55 6.11 -1.53
N ALA A 48 -5.95 5.20 -0.66
CA ALA A 48 -6.25 5.48 0.74
C ALA A 48 -4.99 5.62 1.62
N TYR A 49 -3.81 5.31 1.08
CA TYR A 49 -2.54 5.44 1.81
C TYR A 49 -2.30 6.87 2.29
N ARG A 50 -1.91 6.99 3.56
CA ARG A 50 -1.49 8.23 4.20
C ARG A 50 -0.22 7.97 5.01
N TYR A 51 0.73 8.88 4.93
CA TYR A 51 1.90 8.86 5.78
C TYR A 51 1.63 9.72 7.01
N ASP A 52 1.47 9.09 8.15
CA ASP A 52 1.05 9.75 9.41
C ASP A 52 2.04 9.56 10.58
N ARG A 53 3.23 9.05 10.29
CA ARG A 53 4.27 8.76 11.28
C ARG A 53 4.61 9.96 12.17
N TYR A 54 4.70 11.16 11.59
CA TYR A 54 5.08 12.37 12.35
C TYR A 54 3.91 13.31 12.63
N LYS A 55 2.83 13.14 11.91
CA LYS A 55 1.61 13.94 12.09
C LYS A 55 0.39 13.05 11.86
N PRO A 56 -0.27 12.64 12.94
CA PRO A 56 -1.47 11.81 12.83
C PRO A 56 -2.51 12.44 11.91
N ALA A 57 -3.14 11.61 11.10
CA ALA A 57 -4.25 12.05 10.28
C ALA A 57 -5.42 12.49 11.19
N LYS A 58 -6.06 13.62 10.85
CA LYS A 58 -7.20 14.15 11.61
C LYS A 58 -8.43 13.26 11.48
N GLU A 59 -8.58 12.60 10.35
CA GLU A 59 -9.70 11.73 10.01
C GLU A 59 -9.21 10.40 9.48
N GLY A 60 -10.00 9.36 9.67
CA GLY A 60 -9.72 8.05 9.10
C GLY A 60 -9.77 8.05 7.56
N PRO A 61 -9.31 6.99 6.91
CA PRO A 61 -9.41 6.86 5.46
C PRO A 61 -10.85 6.53 5.01
N ALA A 62 -11.14 6.82 3.75
CA ALA A 62 -12.28 6.22 3.06
C ALA A 62 -12.03 4.71 2.89
N ARG A 63 -12.94 3.86 3.34
CA ARG A 63 -12.82 2.40 3.29
C ARG A 63 -13.76 1.84 2.23
N LEU A 64 -13.25 0.94 1.39
CA LEU A 64 -14.07 0.21 0.43
C LEU A 64 -14.55 -1.10 1.05
N VAL A 65 -15.86 -1.32 1.07
CA VAL A 65 -16.41 -2.66 1.30
C VAL A 65 -15.98 -3.53 0.13
N LEU A 66 -15.34 -4.67 0.42
CA LEU A 66 -14.75 -5.51 -0.61
C LEU A 66 -15.78 -5.89 -1.68
N PRO A 67 -15.52 -5.61 -2.96
CA PRO A 67 -16.43 -6.01 -4.03
C PRO A 67 -16.55 -7.53 -4.13
N GLU A 68 -17.71 -8.00 -4.56
CA GLU A 68 -17.91 -9.42 -4.82
C GLU A 68 -16.90 -9.94 -5.86
N GLY A 69 -16.34 -11.12 -5.62
CA GLY A 69 -15.31 -11.74 -6.47
C GLY A 69 -13.89 -11.20 -6.24
N ALA A 70 -13.69 -10.18 -5.39
CA ALA A 70 -12.35 -9.67 -5.10
C ALA A 70 -11.58 -10.56 -4.11
N SER A 71 -10.29 -10.78 -4.38
CA SER A 71 -9.36 -11.42 -3.46
C SER A 71 -8.86 -10.43 -2.41
N ALA A 72 -9.38 -10.51 -1.18
CA ALA A 72 -8.91 -9.68 -0.08
C ALA A 72 -7.44 -9.92 0.25
N GLN A 73 -6.97 -11.15 0.12
CA GLN A 73 -5.58 -11.53 0.40
C GLN A 73 -4.62 -10.86 -0.58
N GLU A 74 -4.91 -10.97 -1.87
CA GLU A 74 -4.07 -10.40 -2.93
C GLU A 74 -4.05 -8.87 -2.85
N ALA A 75 -5.21 -8.23 -2.77
CA ALA A 75 -5.31 -6.78 -2.65
C ALA A 75 -4.54 -6.25 -1.44
N ARG A 76 -4.68 -6.90 -0.26
CA ARG A 76 -3.94 -6.51 0.94
C ARG A 76 -2.44 -6.71 0.80
N ALA A 77 -1.98 -7.80 0.19
CA ALA A 77 -0.55 -8.06 -0.01
C ALA A 77 0.10 -6.93 -0.83
N VAL A 78 -0.51 -6.55 -1.95
CA VAL A 78 0.00 -5.45 -2.79
C VAL A 78 -0.06 -4.11 -2.07
N VAL A 79 -1.19 -3.79 -1.43
CA VAL A 79 -1.38 -2.52 -0.71
C VAL A 79 -0.37 -2.37 0.42
N HIS A 80 -0.17 -3.42 1.24
CA HIS A 80 0.79 -3.37 2.34
C HIS A 80 2.24 -3.26 1.85
N ALA A 81 2.62 -4.00 0.81
CA ALA A 81 3.96 -3.90 0.24
C ALA A 81 4.24 -2.48 -0.31
N CYS A 82 3.27 -1.91 -1.01
CA CYS A 82 3.39 -0.54 -1.52
C CYS A 82 3.37 0.51 -0.39
N ALA A 83 2.58 0.31 0.66
CA ALA A 83 2.56 1.19 1.82
C ALA A 83 3.93 1.19 2.52
N LEU A 84 4.50 0.01 2.78
CA LEU A 84 5.83 -0.12 3.37
C LEU A 84 6.91 0.59 2.54
N ALA A 85 6.92 0.38 1.22
CA ALA A 85 7.87 1.06 0.35
C ALA A 85 7.73 2.59 0.41
N ARG A 86 6.49 3.09 0.44
CA ARG A 86 6.21 4.53 0.58
C ARG A 86 6.62 5.06 1.95
N ASP A 87 6.39 4.31 3.03
CA ASP A 87 6.81 4.67 4.37
C ASP A 87 8.33 4.81 4.45
N MET A 88 9.08 3.88 3.84
CA MET A 88 10.53 3.96 3.75
C MET A 88 11.01 5.19 3.00
N VAL A 89 10.38 5.53 1.86
CA VAL A 89 10.73 6.70 1.04
C VAL A 89 10.35 8.01 1.73
N ASN A 90 9.20 8.04 2.42
CA ASN A 90 8.68 9.24 3.09
C ASN A 90 9.35 9.51 4.44
N THR A 91 10.06 8.52 5.00
CA THR A 91 10.77 8.67 6.25
C THR A 91 12.09 9.42 6.02
N PRO A 92 12.36 10.53 6.73
CA PRO A 92 13.61 11.28 6.60
C PRO A 92 14.84 10.40 6.87
N ALA A 93 15.96 10.74 6.23
CA ALA A 93 17.22 9.98 6.32
C ALA A 93 17.75 9.80 7.76
N ASN A 94 17.41 10.72 8.66
CA ASN A 94 17.78 10.58 10.08
C ASN A 94 17.08 9.39 10.76
N ASP A 95 15.90 9.02 10.28
CA ASP A 95 15.07 7.93 10.82
C ASP A 95 15.01 6.72 9.87
N MET A 96 15.60 6.82 8.68
CA MET A 96 15.68 5.75 7.67
C MET A 96 17.11 5.61 7.17
N GLY A 97 17.99 5.16 8.05
CA GLY A 97 19.37 4.83 7.70
C GLY A 97 19.54 3.34 7.36
N PRO A 98 20.79 2.90 7.09
CA PRO A 98 21.09 1.50 6.74
C PRO A 98 20.58 0.48 7.77
N LEU A 99 20.70 0.78 9.07
CA LEU A 99 20.25 -0.11 10.15
C LEU A 99 18.71 -0.29 10.13
N GLN A 100 17.97 0.76 9.83
CA GLN A 100 16.51 0.69 9.73
C GLN A 100 16.08 -0.14 8.52
N ILE A 101 16.78 0.00 7.40
CA ILE A 101 16.54 -0.81 6.19
C ILE A 101 16.82 -2.28 6.49
N GLU A 102 17.94 -2.60 7.16
CA GLU A 102 18.25 -3.95 7.61
C GLU A 102 17.17 -4.52 8.51
N THR A 103 16.73 -3.76 9.50
CA THR A 103 15.67 -4.18 10.44
C THR A 103 14.39 -4.53 9.71
N ILE A 104 13.93 -3.67 8.79
CA ILE A 104 12.74 -3.91 7.98
C ILE A 104 12.89 -5.18 7.13
N ALA A 105 14.04 -5.34 6.47
CA ALA A 105 14.30 -6.51 5.64
C ALA A 105 14.30 -7.81 6.48
N ARG A 106 14.89 -7.79 7.66
CA ARG A 106 14.90 -8.92 8.61
C ARG A 106 13.48 -9.27 9.07
N GLU A 107 12.65 -8.28 9.40
CA GLU A 107 11.25 -8.49 9.78
C GLU A 107 10.42 -9.12 8.66
N ILE A 108 10.63 -8.65 7.41
CA ILE A 108 9.97 -9.24 6.23
C ILE A 108 10.41 -10.71 6.06
N ALA A 109 11.71 -10.97 6.13
CA ALA A 109 12.24 -12.33 6.00
C ALA A 109 11.65 -13.27 7.06
N GLN A 110 11.62 -12.85 8.32
CA GLN A 110 11.00 -13.63 9.42
C GLN A 110 9.51 -13.91 9.16
N ARG A 111 8.76 -12.89 8.75
CA ARG A 111 7.31 -13.01 8.49
C ARG A 111 6.99 -14.00 7.38
N HIS A 112 7.89 -14.10 6.40
CA HIS A 112 7.69 -14.95 5.22
C HIS A 112 8.55 -16.22 5.21
N GLY A 113 9.25 -16.52 6.31
CA GLY A 113 10.10 -17.72 6.40
C GLY A 113 11.28 -17.71 5.43
N ALA A 114 11.73 -16.53 5.02
CA ALA A 114 12.85 -16.38 4.08
C ALA A 114 14.19 -16.36 4.81
N THR A 115 15.24 -16.85 4.13
CA THR A 115 16.63 -16.72 4.61
C THR A 115 17.06 -15.26 4.44
N PHE A 116 17.71 -14.72 5.48
CA PHE A 116 18.23 -13.35 5.47
C PHE A 116 19.71 -13.36 5.86
N SER A 117 20.53 -12.70 5.07
CA SER A 117 21.93 -12.43 5.38
C SER A 117 22.25 -10.95 5.18
N VAL A 118 23.18 -10.43 5.96
CA VAL A 118 23.60 -9.03 5.87
C VAL A 118 25.12 -8.94 5.99
N VAL A 119 25.69 -8.04 5.20
CA VAL A 119 27.09 -7.61 5.32
C VAL A 119 27.07 -6.13 5.61
N ALA A 120 27.65 -5.71 6.73
CA ALA A 120 27.61 -4.33 7.19
C ALA A 120 28.94 -3.91 7.85
N GLY A 121 29.18 -2.59 7.92
CA GLY A 121 30.37 -2.02 8.53
C GLY A 121 31.67 -2.48 7.86
N ASP A 122 32.68 -2.77 8.66
CA ASP A 122 34.00 -3.15 8.17
C ASP A 122 34.01 -4.48 7.38
N ALA A 123 32.99 -5.33 7.59
CA ALA A 123 32.86 -6.57 6.82
C ALA A 123 32.61 -6.32 5.33
N LEU A 124 32.08 -5.15 4.95
CA LEU A 124 31.91 -4.75 3.55
C LEU A 124 33.24 -4.65 2.82
N LEU A 125 34.33 -4.25 3.51
CA LEU A 125 35.67 -4.15 2.94
C LEU A 125 36.26 -5.51 2.55
N SER A 126 35.81 -6.57 3.24
CA SER A 126 36.26 -7.94 3.03
C SER A 126 35.34 -8.71 2.07
N ALA A 127 34.14 -8.26 1.87
CA ALA A 127 33.16 -8.91 1.02
C ALA A 127 33.23 -8.50 -0.46
N GLY A 128 34.06 -7.50 -0.79
CA GLY A 128 34.27 -6.99 -2.15
C GLY A 128 33.55 -5.69 -2.39
#